data_b7939cd118a16aec342d6c5a879b5d29
#
_entry.id   b7939cd118a16aec342d6c5a879b5d29
#
_cell.length_a   1.000
_cell.length_b   1.000
_cell.length_c   1.000
_cell.angle_alpha   90.00
_cell.angle_beta   90.00
_cell.angle_gamma   90.00
#
_symmetry.space_group_name_H-M   'P 1'
#
loop_
_entity.id
_entity.type
_entity.pdbx_description
1 polymer ?
#
loop_
_entity_poly.entity_id
_entity_poly.type
_entity_poly.pdbx_seq_one_letter_code
_entity_poly.pdbx_strand_id
1 'polypeptide(L)'
;IGIKNSRGKYISFLDDDDEYMSDRILKLMACFKKSRMKNLALVYSYGIIIYPNGTREEEKTDFVGNPLFVQMVHNIAGTSFWLCKKEVLELINGFEKIDSHQDGVVLLKLLAQGYQIDIVREFLVNYYAHSKENGITGVTQKTINADEEYYNYCRKYFNLLSFNERILVTKKY
;
A
#
# COMPACT_ATOMS: atom_id res chain seq x y z
N ILE A 1 1.95 7.11 16.07
CA ILE A 1 2.55 8.36 16.63
C ILE A 1 2.93 9.30 15.49
N GLY A 2 3.70 8.86 14.45
CA GLY A 2 4.21 9.71 13.36
C GLY A 2 3.13 10.52 12.62
N ILE A 3 2.02 9.90 12.23
CA ILE A 3 0.91 10.59 11.53
C ILE A 3 0.39 11.77 12.35
N LYS A 4 0.12 11.57 13.65
CA LYS A 4 -0.41 12.61 14.53
C LYS A 4 0.55 13.79 14.73
N ASN A 5 1.86 13.52 14.75
CA ASN A 5 2.88 14.54 14.98
C ASN A 5 3.37 15.22 13.69
N SER A 6 3.03 14.69 12.52
CA SER A 6 3.38 15.33 11.25
C SER A 6 2.66 16.66 11.10
N ARG A 7 3.30 17.64 10.44
CA ARG A 7 2.74 18.99 10.18
C ARG A 7 2.32 19.16 8.71
N GLY A 8 2.76 18.26 7.83
CA GLY A 8 2.50 18.32 6.40
C GLY A 8 1.05 17.93 6.05
N LYS A 9 0.53 18.51 4.98
CA LYS A 9 -0.75 18.12 4.36
C LYS A 9 -0.69 16.70 3.76
N TYR A 10 0.49 16.28 3.34
CA TYR A 10 0.77 14.97 2.79
C TYR A 10 1.82 14.28 3.64
N ILE A 11 1.74 12.96 3.70
CA ILE A 11 2.68 12.09 4.42
C ILE A 11 3.26 11.09 3.43
N SER A 12 4.56 10.94 3.44
CA SER A 12 5.29 9.85 2.82
C SER A 12 5.97 9.04 3.90
N PHE A 13 6.02 7.74 3.72
CA PHE A 13 6.68 6.80 4.62
C PHE A 13 7.92 6.27 3.89
N LEU A 14 9.02 6.16 4.59
CA LEU A 14 10.25 5.57 4.10
C LEU A 14 10.74 4.59 5.15
N ASP A 15 10.87 3.34 4.78
CA ASP A 15 11.48 2.33 5.63
C ASP A 15 13.00 2.60 5.72
N ASP A 16 13.63 2.24 6.81
CA ASP A 16 15.01 2.65 7.14
C ASP A 16 16.09 2.03 6.24
N ASP A 17 15.69 1.05 5.45
CA ASP A 17 16.51 0.35 4.45
C ASP A 17 16.20 0.74 2.99
N ASP A 18 15.15 1.54 2.74
CA ASP A 18 14.75 1.96 1.39
C ASP A 18 15.36 3.32 0.98
N GLU A 19 15.35 3.59 -0.31
CA GLU A 19 15.86 4.85 -0.88
C GLU A 19 14.85 5.49 -1.83
N TYR A 20 14.72 6.83 -1.75
CA TYR A 20 13.97 7.62 -2.71
C TYR A 20 14.84 8.22 -3.81
N MET A 21 14.34 8.22 -5.05
CA MET A 21 14.88 9.10 -6.08
C MET A 21 14.67 10.56 -5.69
N SER A 22 15.62 11.42 -6.01
CA SER A 22 15.67 12.83 -5.56
C SER A 22 14.46 13.65 -5.99
N ASP A 23 13.81 13.33 -7.10
CA ASP A 23 12.65 14.01 -7.68
C ASP A 23 11.30 13.35 -7.34
N ARG A 24 11.32 12.27 -6.54
CA ARG A 24 10.12 11.48 -6.22
C ARG A 24 8.98 12.32 -5.66
N ILE A 25 9.22 13.09 -4.62
CA ILE A 25 8.16 13.89 -3.98
C ILE A 25 7.60 14.92 -4.95
N LEU A 26 8.45 15.55 -5.77
CA LEU A 26 8.02 16.51 -6.78
C LEU A 26 7.05 15.85 -7.79
N LYS A 27 7.38 14.66 -8.29
CA LYS A 27 6.59 13.93 -9.27
C LYS A 27 5.25 13.45 -8.69
N LEU A 28 5.25 12.87 -7.47
CA LEU A 28 4.03 12.45 -6.80
C LEU A 28 3.11 13.64 -6.51
N MET A 29 3.64 14.77 -6.08
CA MET A 29 2.89 16.01 -5.88
C MET A 29 2.33 16.59 -7.20
N ALA A 30 3.08 16.49 -8.29
CA ALA A 30 2.60 16.90 -9.62
C ALA A 30 1.42 16.00 -10.06
N CYS A 31 1.46 14.70 -9.78
CA CYS A 31 0.35 13.78 -10.02
C CYS A 31 -0.89 14.19 -9.21
N PHE A 32 -0.77 14.47 -7.90
CA PHE A 32 -1.89 15.00 -7.09
C PHE A 32 -2.54 16.25 -7.67
N LYS A 33 -1.73 17.16 -8.25
CA LYS A 33 -2.23 18.42 -8.84
C LYS A 33 -2.91 18.23 -10.19
N LYS A 34 -2.47 17.23 -10.98
CA LYS A 34 -2.96 16.98 -12.35
C LYS A 34 -4.08 15.98 -12.44
N SER A 35 -4.19 15.10 -11.45
CA SER A 35 -5.21 14.03 -11.41
C SER A 35 -6.63 14.61 -11.46
N ARG A 36 -7.49 13.96 -12.24
CA ARG A 36 -8.92 14.28 -12.35
C ARG A 36 -9.80 13.47 -11.40
N MET A 37 -9.20 12.65 -10.55
CA MET A 37 -9.93 11.83 -9.59
C MET A 37 -10.52 12.71 -8.48
N LYS A 38 -11.83 12.57 -8.25
CA LYS A 38 -12.57 13.42 -7.29
C LYS A 38 -12.14 13.20 -5.84
N ASN A 39 -11.94 11.93 -5.46
CA ASN A 39 -11.61 11.51 -4.10
C ASN A 39 -10.19 10.94 -4.02
N LEU A 40 -9.22 11.54 -4.73
CA LEU A 40 -7.84 11.10 -4.69
C LEU A 40 -7.26 11.28 -3.28
N ALA A 41 -6.84 10.19 -2.67
CA ALA A 41 -6.24 10.17 -1.34
C ALA A 41 -4.76 9.81 -1.33
N LEU A 42 -4.32 8.99 -2.28
CA LEU A 42 -2.97 8.45 -2.32
C LEU A 42 -2.46 8.41 -3.76
N VAL A 43 -1.18 8.75 -3.94
CA VAL A 43 -0.43 8.55 -5.18
C VAL A 43 0.78 7.69 -4.86
N TYR A 44 1.07 6.71 -5.70
CA TYR A 44 2.24 5.85 -5.57
C TYR A 44 3.07 5.82 -6.85
N SER A 45 4.21 5.14 -6.84
CA SER A 45 5.09 5.01 -8.00
C SER A 45 5.56 3.58 -8.18
N TYR A 46 6.12 3.27 -9.33
CA TYR A 46 6.93 2.08 -9.51
C TYR A 46 8.20 2.13 -8.65
N GLY A 47 8.81 0.98 -8.45
CA GLY A 47 10.09 0.86 -7.77
C GLY A 47 10.96 -0.27 -8.30
N ILE A 48 12.19 -0.30 -7.83
CA ILE A 48 13.14 -1.37 -8.08
C ILE A 48 13.33 -2.16 -6.80
N ILE A 49 13.03 -3.45 -6.84
CA ILE A 49 13.38 -4.37 -5.76
C ILE A 49 14.83 -4.80 -5.92
N ILE A 50 15.61 -4.60 -4.88
CA ILE A 50 17.04 -4.94 -4.83
C ILE A 50 17.22 -6.08 -3.82
N TYR A 51 17.60 -7.25 -4.32
CA TYR A 51 17.81 -8.43 -3.49
C TYR A 51 19.21 -8.46 -2.88
N PRO A 52 19.45 -9.18 -1.76
CA PRO A 52 20.77 -9.30 -1.11
C PRO A 52 21.88 -9.83 -2.02
N ASN A 53 21.54 -10.59 -3.05
CA ASN A 53 22.48 -11.10 -4.05
C ASN A 53 22.80 -10.08 -5.16
N GLY A 54 22.29 -8.85 -5.07
CA GLY A 54 22.45 -7.79 -6.06
C GLY A 54 21.49 -7.86 -7.27
N THR A 55 20.64 -8.88 -7.35
CA THR A 55 19.60 -8.96 -8.40
C THR A 55 18.62 -7.81 -8.25
N ARG A 56 18.18 -7.24 -9.37
CA ARG A 56 17.19 -6.16 -9.43
C ARG A 56 15.96 -6.60 -10.20
N GLU A 57 14.79 -6.29 -9.67
CA GLU A 57 13.51 -6.59 -10.28
C GLU A 57 12.64 -5.34 -10.34
N GLU A 58 11.93 -5.14 -11.44
CA GLU A 58 11.01 -4.01 -11.60
C GLU A 58 9.66 -4.31 -10.94
N GLU A 59 9.27 -3.50 -9.95
CA GLU A 59 7.94 -3.51 -9.37
C GLU A 59 7.05 -2.50 -10.12
N LYS A 60 6.10 -3.03 -10.89
CA LYS A 60 5.23 -2.27 -11.81
C LYS A 60 3.74 -2.52 -11.55
N THR A 61 3.35 -2.63 -10.32
CA THR A 61 1.92 -2.70 -10.00
C THR A 61 1.22 -1.43 -10.49
N ASP A 62 0.20 -1.56 -11.36
CA ASP A 62 -0.43 -0.44 -12.06
C ASP A 62 -1.96 -0.49 -11.92
N PHE A 63 -2.47 -0.01 -10.80
CA PHE A 63 -3.91 0.13 -10.54
C PHE A 63 -4.24 1.57 -10.15
N VAL A 64 -5.32 2.10 -10.72
CA VAL A 64 -5.79 3.46 -10.48
C VAL A 64 -7.30 3.48 -10.16
N GLY A 65 -7.77 4.57 -9.60
CA GLY A 65 -9.17 4.72 -9.19
C GLY A 65 -9.44 4.04 -7.85
N ASN A 66 -10.46 3.20 -7.79
CA ASN A 66 -10.81 2.45 -6.58
C ASN A 66 -10.71 0.93 -6.82
N PRO A 67 -9.50 0.35 -6.83
CA PRO A 67 -9.28 -1.07 -7.03
C PRO A 67 -9.46 -1.89 -5.73
N LEU A 68 -10.58 -1.74 -5.03
CA LEU A 68 -10.84 -2.38 -3.74
C LEU A 68 -10.70 -3.91 -3.80
N PHE A 69 -11.31 -4.55 -4.80
CA PHE A 69 -11.21 -6.00 -4.98
C PHE A 69 -9.75 -6.44 -5.19
N VAL A 70 -9.02 -5.71 -6.04
CA VAL A 70 -7.60 -6.02 -6.29
C VAL A 70 -6.80 -5.95 -4.99
N GLN A 71 -6.99 -4.90 -4.18
CA GLN A 71 -6.30 -4.77 -2.89
C GLN A 71 -6.58 -5.95 -1.95
N MET A 72 -7.77 -6.53 -1.98
CA MET A 72 -8.10 -7.71 -1.16
C MET A 72 -7.37 -8.99 -1.61
N VAL A 73 -7.02 -9.11 -2.88
CA VAL A 73 -6.34 -10.30 -3.43
C VAL A 73 -4.87 -10.07 -3.75
N HIS A 74 -4.42 -8.83 -3.84
CA HIS A 74 -3.06 -8.45 -4.14
C HIS A 74 -2.73 -7.12 -3.48
N ASN A 75 -1.67 -7.06 -2.67
CA ASN A 75 -1.25 -5.79 -2.10
C ASN A 75 -0.70 -4.89 -3.22
N ILE A 76 -1.34 -3.74 -3.42
CA ILE A 76 -1.05 -2.86 -4.56
C ILE A 76 0.32 -2.19 -4.40
N ALA A 77 0.65 -1.74 -3.19
CA ALA A 77 1.93 -1.08 -2.95
C ALA A 77 2.26 -1.03 -1.45
N GLY A 78 3.52 -1.20 -1.09
CA GLY A 78 4.03 -0.98 0.25
C GLY A 78 4.16 0.50 0.62
N THR A 79 4.37 0.78 1.90
CA THR A 79 4.39 2.14 2.46
C THR A 79 5.43 3.06 1.84
N SER A 80 6.64 2.56 1.54
CA SER A 80 7.71 3.35 0.91
C SER A 80 7.35 3.87 -0.49
N PHE A 81 6.34 3.28 -1.14
CA PHE A 81 5.90 3.71 -2.48
C PHE A 81 4.89 4.88 -2.43
N TRP A 82 4.34 5.26 -1.27
CA TRP A 82 3.19 6.17 -1.15
C TRP A 82 3.56 7.63 -0.90
N LEU A 83 2.67 8.48 -1.38
CA LEU A 83 2.40 9.82 -0.83
C LEU A 83 0.89 9.89 -0.58
N CYS A 84 0.49 10.09 0.65
CA CYS A 84 -0.91 10.06 1.07
C CYS A 84 -1.36 11.36 1.72
N LYS A 85 -2.62 11.75 1.55
CA LYS A 85 -3.21 12.87 2.29
C LYS A 85 -3.28 12.53 3.77
N LYS A 86 -2.73 13.42 4.62
CA LYS A 86 -2.76 13.26 6.08
C LYS A 86 -4.18 13.12 6.62
N GLU A 87 -5.09 13.99 6.16
CA GLU A 87 -6.51 13.99 6.58
C GLU A 87 -7.20 12.63 6.39
N VAL A 88 -6.86 11.92 5.29
CA VAL A 88 -7.44 10.60 5.01
C VAL A 88 -6.84 9.55 5.96
N LEU A 89 -5.52 9.58 6.20
CA LEU A 89 -4.89 8.68 7.17
C LEU A 89 -5.46 8.87 8.57
N GLU A 90 -5.73 10.10 8.98
CA GLU A 90 -6.35 10.40 10.27
C GLU A 90 -7.80 9.89 10.33
N LEU A 91 -8.59 10.09 9.26
CA LEU A 91 -9.98 9.63 9.16
C LEU A 91 -10.11 8.12 9.31
N ILE A 92 -9.21 7.35 8.69
CA ILE A 92 -9.21 5.88 8.78
C ILE A 92 -8.49 5.35 10.04
N ASN A 93 -8.05 6.22 10.95
CA ASN A 93 -7.27 5.91 12.15
C ASN A 93 -5.88 5.28 11.85
N GLY A 94 -5.31 5.54 10.67
CA GLY A 94 -3.98 5.08 10.29
C GLY A 94 -3.80 3.55 10.30
N PHE A 95 -2.61 3.13 10.78
CA PHE A 95 -2.22 1.72 10.81
C PHE A 95 -2.85 0.95 11.98
N GLU A 96 -3.21 -0.30 11.71
CA GLU A 96 -3.66 -1.26 12.71
C GLU A 96 -2.46 -1.98 13.36
N LYS A 97 -2.71 -2.53 14.54
CA LYS A 97 -1.71 -3.35 15.26
C LYS A 97 -1.86 -4.81 14.85
N ILE A 98 -1.35 -5.14 13.69
CA ILE A 98 -1.26 -6.51 13.17
C ILE A 98 0.21 -6.83 12.85
N ASP A 99 0.54 -8.10 12.85
CA ASP A 99 1.94 -8.54 12.71
C ASP A 99 2.50 -8.38 11.29
N SER A 100 1.64 -8.38 10.28
CA SER A 100 1.97 -8.13 8.88
C SER A 100 0.78 -7.47 8.16
N HIS A 101 0.93 -7.06 6.89
CA HIS A 101 -0.13 -6.42 6.08
C HIS A 101 -0.66 -5.08 6.62
N GLN A 102 0.09 -4.37 7.48
CA GLN A 102 -0.34 -3.07 8.03
C GLN A 102 -0.63 -2.06 6.91
N ASP A 103 0.20 -2.03 5.89
CA ASP A 103 0.05 -1.25 4.66
C ASP A 103 -1.20 -1.68 3.87
N GLY A 104 -1.38 -2.99 3.69
CA GLY A 104 -2.55 -3.56 3.01
C GLY A 104 -3.86 -3.16 3.69
N VAL A 105 -3.91 -3.16 5.03
CA VAL A 105 -5.11 -2.72 5.78
C VAL A 105 -5.36 -1.23 5.62
N VAL A 106 -4.34 -0.38 5.58
CA VAL A 106 -4.50 1.05 5.32
C VAL A 106 -5.11 1.29 3.95
N LEU A 107 -4.57 0.66 2.89
CA LEU A 107 -5.12 0.76 1.54
C LEU A 107 -6.56 0.21 1.46
N LEU A 108 -6.82 -0.94 2.08
CA LEU A 108 -8.14 -1.54 2.14
C LEU A 108 -9.18 -0.58 2.76
N LYS A 109 -8.87 0.00 3.92
CA LYS A 109 -9.75 0.96 4.63
C LYS A 109 -10.01 2.21 3.79
N LEU A 110 -8.99 2.74 3.14
CA LEU A 110 -9.07 3.91 2.28
C LEU A 110 -9.99 3.63 1.08
N LEU A 111 -9.76 2.53 0.36
CA LEU A 111 -10.55 2.15 -0.81
C LEU A 111 -12.00 1.81 -0.44
N ALA A 112 -12.22 1.13 0.69
CA ALA A 112 -13.56 0.81 1.17
C ALA A 112 -14.40 2.04 1.53
N GLN A 113 -13.78 3.17 1.85
CA GLN A 113 -14.47 4.45 2.05
C GLN A 113 -14.69 5.25 0.75
N GLY A 114 -14.40 4.65 -0.42
CA GLY A 114 -14.62 5.28 -1.72
C GLY A 114 -13.52 6.25 -2.14
N TYR A 115 -12.40 6.29 -1.43
CA TYR A 115 -11.24 7.03 -1.89
C TYR A 115 -10.59 6.36 -3.10
N GLN A 116 -9.80 7.13 -3.82
CA GLN A 116 -9.13 6.73 -5.05
C GLN A 116 -7.63 6.87 -4.92
N ILE A 117 -6.91 6.05 -5.68
CA ILE A 117 -5.45 6.09 -5.81
C ILE A 117 -5.05 6.41 -7.25
N ASP A 118 -3.88 7.02 -7.43
CA ASP A 118 -3.29 7.31 -8.73
C ASP A 118 -1.81 6.92 -8.73
N ILE A 119 -1.17 6.93 -9.90
CA ILE A 119 0.18 6.40 -10.05
C ILE A 119 1.07 7.32 -10.90
N VAL A 120 2.33 7.43 -10.51
CA VAL A 120 3.44 7.90 -11.36
C VAL A 120 4.18 6.67 -11.90
N ARG A 121 4.08 6.42 -13.20
CA ARG A 121 4.67 5.26 -13.90
C ARG A 121 6.17 5.44 -14.13
N GLU A 122 6.89 5.74 -13.06
CA GLU A 122 8.34 5.91 -13.03
C GLU A 122 8.91 5.20 -11.81
N PHE A 123 10.12 4.66 -11.92
CA PHE A 123 10.84 4.00 -10.83
C PHE A 123 11.42 5.04 -9.88
N LEU A 124 10.72 5.32 -8.78
CA LEU A 124 11.05 6.40 -7.86
C LEU A 124 11.46 5.92 -6.45
N VAL A 125 11.52 4.61 -6.26
CA VAL A 125 11.92 3.94 -5.01
C VAL A 125 12.87 2.80 -5.33
N ASN A 126 13.96 2.69 -4.60
CA ASN A 126 14.73 1.46 -4.44
C ASN A 126 14.27 0.79 -3.15
N TYR A 127 13.67 -0.39 -3.29
CA TYR A 127 13.22 -1.23 -2.18
C TYR A 127 14.23 -2.34 -1.95
N TYR A 128 14.78 -2.43 -0.75
CA TYR A 128 15.79 -3.44 -0.41
C TYR A 128 15.15 -4.65 0.26
N ALA A 129 15.03 -5.75 -0.49
CA ALA A 129 14.45 -6.98 0.02
C ALA A 129 15.40 -7.68 1.00
N HIS A 130 14.87 -8.12 2.14
CA HIS A 130 15.62 -8.94 3.10
C HIS A 130 15.75 -10.40 2.63
N SER A 131 16.76 -11.12 3.16
CA SER A 131 16.81 -12.58 3.02
C SER A 131 15.58 -13.21 3.70
N LYS A 132 15.13 -14.37 3.17
CA LYS A 132 13.96 -15.10 3.74
C LYS A 132 14.12 -15.42 5.24
N GLU A 133 15.33 -15.46 5.75
CA GLU A 133 15.64 -15.74 7.16
C GLU A 133 15.42 -14.52 8.07
N ASN A 134 15.52 -13.29 7.53
CA ASN A 134 15.46 -12.05 8.31
C ASN A 134 14.23 -11.18 7.95
N GLY A 135 13.45 -11.53 6.93
CA GLY A 135 12.29 -10.75 6.48
C GLY A 135 10.99 -11.19 7.15
N ILE A 136 10.06 -10.24 7.29
CA ILE A 136 8.68 -10.46 7.77
C ILE A 136 7.88 -11.36 6.80
N THR A 137 8.39 -11.55 5.56
CA THR A 137 7.70 -12.23 4.45
C THR A 137 7.89 -13.75 4.37
N GLY A 138 8.62 -14.37 5.32
CA GLY A 138 8.75 -15.83 5.40
C GLY A 138 7.44 -16.52 5.83
N VAL A 139 7.18 -17.74 5.33
CA VAL A 139 6.03 -18.55 5.80
C VAL A 139 6.31 -19.02 7.23
N THR A 140 5.75 -18.34 8.18
CA THR A 140 5.82 -18.64 9.62
C THR A 140 4.40 -18.68 10.19
N GLN A 141 4.22 -19.26 11.40
CA GLN A 141 2.92 -19.20 12.07
C GLN A 141 2.44 -17.75 12.25
N LYS A 142 3.37 -16.80 12.42
CA LYS A 142 3.07 -15.39 12.55
C LYS A 142 2.49 -14.80 11.26
N THR A 143 3.04 -15.15 10.09
CA THR A 143 2.51 -14.68 8.80
C THR A 143 1.18 -15.33 8.46
N ILE A 144 0.98 -16.62 8.79
CA ILE A 144 -0.32 -17.30 8.63
C ILE A 144 -1.40 -16.61 9.47
N ASN A 145 -1.11 -16.29 10.73
CA ASN A 145 -2.05 -15.57 11.59
C ASN A 145 -2.36 -14.16 11.05
N ALA A 146 -1.35 -13.47 10.50
CA ALA A 146 -1.53 -12.16 9.90
C ALA A 146 -2.35 -12.21 8.60
N ASP A 147 -2.23 -13.26 7.80
CA ASP A 147 -3.08 -13.51 6.63
C ASP A 147 -4.55 -13.70 7.06
N GLU A 148 -4.80 -14.45 8.13
CA GLU A 148 -6.15 -14.62 8.68
C GLU A 148 -6.71 -13.30 9.23
N GLU A 149 -5.90 -12.51 9.94
CA GLU A 149 -6.29 -11.19 10.40
C GLU A 149 -6.62 -10.25 9.23
N TYR A 150 -5.80 -10.22 8.18
CA TYR A 150 -6.06 -9.44 6.99
C TYR A 150 -7.35 -9.88 6.28
N TYR A 151 -7.58 -11.18 6.15
CA TYR A 151 -8.83 -11.71 5.61
C TYR A 151 -10.05 -11.25 6.43
N ASN A 152 -9.94 -11.23 7.77
CA ASN A 152 -10.99 -10.70 8.62
C ASN A 152 -11.27 -9.21 8.40
N TYR A 153 -10.24 -8.41 8.06
CA TYR A 153 -10.45 -7.03 7.59
C TYR A 153 -11.15 -6.99 6.23
N CYS A 154 -10.79 -7.83 5.26
CA CYS A 154 -11.46 -7.91 3.96
C CYS A 154 -12.95 -8.24 4.12
N ARG A 155 -13.30 -9.18 4.98
CA ARG A 155 -14.69 -9.59 5.24
C ARG A 155 -15.59 -8.47 5.70
N LYS A 156 -15.07 -7.47 6.43
CA LYS A 156 -15.84 -6.29 6.88
C LYS A 156 -16.44 -5.49 5.70
N TYR A 157 -15.83 -5.61 4.53
CA TYR A 157 -16.19 -4.84 3.33
C TYR A 157 -16.74 -5.72 2.19
N PHE A 158 -17.10 -6.97 2.45
CA PHE A 158 -17.67 -7.88 1.45
C PHE A 158 -18.97 -7.36 0.83
N ASN A 159 -19.73 -6.56 1.57
CA ASN A 159 -20.94 -5.91 1.05
C ASN A 159 -20.67 -4.95 -0.12
N LEU A 160 -19.43 -4.48 -0.29
CA LEU A 160 -18.99 -3.62 -1.40
C LEU A 160 -18.58 -4.41 -2.65
N LEU A 161 -18.47 -5.74 -2.56
CA LEU A 161 -18.03 -6.63 -3.62
C LEU A 161 -19.21 -7.39 -4.24
N SER A 162 -19.08 -7.74 -5.53
CA SER A 162 -19.96 -8.70 -6.18
C SER A 162 -19.80 -10.10 -5.56
N PHE A 163 -20.78 -10.98 -5.82
CA PHE A 163 -20.75 -12.37 -5.35
C PHE A 163 -19.50 -13.14 -5.82
N ASN A 164 -19.14 -12.98 -7.10
CA ASN A 164 -17.95 -13.65 -7.66
C ASN A 164 -16.65 -13.16 -7.04
N GLU A 165 -16.52 -11.85 -6.80
CA GLU A 165 -15.34 -11.29 -6.12
C GLU A 165 -15.18 -11.82 -4.70
N ARG A 166 -16.29 -11.92 -3.95
CA ARG A 166 -16.26 -12.53 -2.59
C ARG A 166 -15.73 -13.95 -2.61
N ILE A 167 -16.18 -14.77 -3.58
CA ILE A 167 -15.69 -16.14 -3.74
C ILE A 167 -14.18 -16.14 -4.02
N LEU A 168 -13.69 -15.24 -4.88
CA LEU A 168 -12.28 -15.17 -5.22
C LEU A 168 -11.42 -14.74 -4.02
N VAL A 169 -11.86 -13.76 -3.23
CA VAL A 169 -11.19 -13.38 -1.99
C VAL A 169 -11.17 -14.55 -1.00
N THR A 170 -12.30 -15.22 -0.80
CA THR A 170 -12.38 -16.39 0.13
C THR A 170 -11.48 -17.55 -0.29
N LYS A 171 -11.26 -17.76 -1.59
CA LYS A 171 -10.39 -18.84 -2.08
C LYS A 171 -8.90 -18.50 -1.95
N LYS A 172 -8.54 -17.24 -1.83
CA LYS A 172 -7.15 -16.82 -1.65
C LYS A 172 -6.67 -17.13 -0.22
N TYR A 173 -7.52 -16.93 0.75
CA TYR A 173 -7.24 -17.10 2.18
C TYR A 173 -7.91 -18.34 2.75
#